data_06114de9e370f8b8458e4705d6be7212
#
_entry.id   06114de9e370f8b8458e4705d6be7212
#
_cell.length_a   1.000
_cell.length_b   1.000
_cell.length_c   1.000
_cell.angle_alpha   90.00
_cell.angle_beta   90.00
_cell.angle_gamma   90.00
#
_symmetry.space_group_name_H-M   'P 1'
#
loop_
_entity.id
_entity.type
_entity.pdbx_description
1 polymer ?
#
loop_
_entity_poly.entity_id
_entity_poly.type
_entity_poly.pdbx_seq_one_letter_code
_entity_poly.pdbx_strand_id
1 'polypeptide(L)'
;MNTRFLFTHMPPGRLFLITAGPGAVGMLASVLFYMVDGIFIGRYLGETAFAALNLALPFVIINFSLSDLIGVGSSVPIAIKLGEKKNHTANNIFTCACVLTFLTSIGVGALLYFGGPYLLTLLGAKGELHALALSYLRVYALTAPVTTIVFGADSYLRICGQIRTSMFLNIGMAVISFVLEFLFLAVFGWGIWAAAFASSLAMMAGAAVSLYPFWRGYLQLKFCRPSFSAAMIANIFVCGCPIFLNNVSGRLTSIMMNFLLLRFGGTTAVSVYGVLMYADSFITQFLYGMCDALQPAVGYNWGAGNSRRISQIERYCYGTAAGVSLISAAVMILFPLKITQFFVPDGDSGLLTLAAAAVPIFAVAYLARWVSLATESYMTAVGKYLQASVISVVTAFAAPALILIVLFPLGLDGLWLNYPLTAIVCAVLSVIIIKRFSKDLLAKAKQKHS
;
A
#
# COMPACT_ATOMS: atom_id res chain seq x y z
N MET A 1 18.76 13.69 -14.56
CA MET A 1 17.98 13.66 -15.82
C MET A 1 16.80 14.60 -15.65
N ASN A 2 16.47 15.44 -16.66
CA ASN A 2 15.35 16.39 -16.52
C ASN A 2 14.03 15.61 -16.42
N THR A 3 13.27 15.81 -15.36
CA THR A 3 12.00 15.12 -15.06
C THR A 3 10.98 15.24 -16.21
N ARG A 4 10.92 16.44 -16.82
CA ARG A 4 10.06 16.69 -17.97
C ARG A 4 10.45 15.81 -19.16
N PHE A 5 11.73 15.70 -19.48
CA PHE A 5 12.21 14.84 -20.56
C PHE A 5 11.88 13.36 -20.29
N LEU A 6 12.09 12.92 -19.04
CA LEU A 6 11.77 11.56 -18.61
C LEU A 6 10.31 11.20 -18.90
N PHE A 7 9.36 12.03 -18.45
CA PHE A 7 7.94 11.71 -18.53
C PHE A 7 7.31 12.01 -19.89
N THR A 8 7.79 13.03 -20.64
CA THR A 8 7.15 13.47 -21.88
C THR A 8 7.84 13.03 -23.17
N HIS A 9 9.13 12.72 -23.16
CA HIS A 9 9.90 12.45 -24.38
C HIS A 9 10.49 11.03 -24.45
N MET A 10 10.79 10.40 -23.30
CA MET A 10 11.38 9.05 -23.30
C MET A 10 10.42 8.02 -23.93
N PRO A 11 10.90 7.05 -24.74
CA PRO A 11 10.04 5.99 -25.28
C PRO A 11 9.23 5.28 -24.18
N PRO A 12 7.90 5.04 -24.37
CA PRO A 12 7.02 4.54 -23.29
C PRO A 12 7.49 3.22 -22.68
N GLY A 13 8.00 2.28 -23.48
CA GLY A 13 8.52 1.00 -22.97
C GLY A 13 9.77 1.16 -22.09
N ARG A 14 10.69 2.08 -22.48
CA ARG A 14 11.88 2.39 -21.66
C ARG A 14 11.49 3.13 -20.37
N LEU A 15 10.53 4.07 -20.46
CA LEU A 15 9.97 4.75 -19.30
C LEU A 15 9.38 3.71 -18.34
N PHE A 16 8.56 2.79 -18.84
CA PHE A 16 7.95 1.72 -18.07
C PHE A 16 9.00 0.90 -17.30
N LEU A 17 10.04 0.40 -17.99
CA LEU A 17 11.09 -0.40 -17.33
C LEU A 17 11.86 0.36 -16.24
N ILE A 18 12.15 1.65 -16.47
CA ILE A 18 12.91 2.49 -15.55
C ILE A 18 12.07 2.89 -14.32
N THR A 19 10.73 2.92 -14.45
CA THR A 19 9.83 3.33 -13.37
C THR A 19 9.22 2.13 -12.66
N ALA A 20 8.58 1.23 -13.39
CA ALA A 20 7.82 0.11 -12.83
C ALA A 20 8.71 -0.93 -12.15
N GLY A 21 9.88 -1.25 -12.73
CA GLY A 21 10.82 -2.20 -12.11
C GLY A 21 11.29 -1.75 -10.72
N PRO A 22 11.94 -0.57 -10.60
CA PRO A 22 12.33 -0.05 -9.30
C PRO A 22 11.15 0.16 -8.35
N GLY A 23 9.97 0.58 -8.85
CA GLY A 23 8.77 0.73 -8.04
C GLY A 23 8.32 -0.59 -7.41
N ALA A 24 8.27 -1.66 -8.20
CA ALA A 24 7.93 -3.00 -7.72
C ALA A 24 8.93 -3.52 -6.67
N VAL A 25 10.23 -3.36 -6.93
CA VAL A 25 11.28 -3.76 -5.97
C VAL A 25 11.19 -2.95 -4.67
N GLY A 26 10.93 -1.64 -4.74
CA GLY A 26 10.75 -0.80 -3.56
C GLY A 26 9.57 -1.24 -2.70
N MET A 27 8.43 -1.59 -3.31
CA MET A 27 7.26 -2.09 -2.57
C MET A 27 7.48 -3.48 -1.97
N LEU A 28 8.22 -4.37 -2.64
CA LEU A 28 8.62 -5.64 -2.04
C LEU A 28 9.54 -5.45 -0.83
N ALA A 29 10.46 -4.49 -0.88
CA ALA A 29 11.29 -4.15 0.28
C ALA A 29 10.45 -3.66 1.46
N SER A 30 9.35 -2.92 1.21
CA SER A 30 8.42 -2.50 2.27
C SER A 30 7.68 -3.69 2.90
N VAL A 31 7.31 -4.72 2.13
CA VAL A 31 6.73 -5.96 2.70
C VAL A 31 7.72 -6.64 3.62
N LEU A 32 8.98 -6.78 3.19
CA LEU A 32 10.03 -7.38 4.01
C LEU A 32 10.27 -6.60 5.30
N PHE A 33 10.22 -5.26 5.24
CA PHE A 33 10.33 -4.40 6.41
C PHE A 33 9.32 -4.76 7.51
N TYR A 34 8.02 -4.91 7.15
CA TYR A 34 6.98 -5.29 8.12
C TYR A 34 7.08 -6.75 8.60
N MET A 35 7.56 -7.66 7.74
CA MET A 35 7.72 -9.07 8.11
C MET A 35 8.85 -9.28 9.12
N VAL A 36 9.93 -8.53 9.00
CA VAL A 36 11.10 -8.61 9.88
C VAL A 36 10.69 -8.36 11.33
N ASP A 37 9.94 -7.29 11.59
CA ASP A 37 9.43 -6.92 12.92
C ASP A 37 8.70 -8.09 13.60
N GLY A 38 7.77 -8.74 12.87
CA GLY A 38 7.06 -9.92 13.39
C GLY A 38 7.95 -11.12 13.67
N ILE A 39 8.88 -11.44 12.77
CA ILE A 39 9.79 -12.59 12.90
C ILE A 39 10.73 -12.41 14.11
N PHE A 40 11.33 -11.22 14.25
CA PHE A 40 12.26 -10.95 15.34
C PHE A 40 11.57 -10.94 16.70
N ILE A 41 10.42 -10.27 16.82
CA ILE A 41 9.66 -10.24 18.08
C ILE A 41 9.23 -11.67 18.47
N GLY A 42 8.65 -12.43 17.54
CA GLY A 42 8.24 -13.80 17.83
C GLY A 42 9.39 -14.72 18.25
N ARG A 43 10.54 -14.60 17.58
CA ARG A 43 11.70 -15.46 17.83
C ARG A 43 12.46 -15.12 19.12
N TYR A 44 12.64 -13.84 19.42
CA TYR A 44 13.49 -13.39 20.53
C TYR A 44 12.75 -13.03 21.79
N LEU A 45 11.48 -12.58 21.68
CA LEU A 45 10.69 -12.14 22.83
C LEU A 45 9.50 -13.07 23.17
N GLY A 46 9.24 -14.08 22.31
CA GLY A 46 8.24 -15.11 22.55
C GLY A 46 6.80 -14.73 22.20
N GLU A 47 5.89 -15.66 22.51
CA GLU A 47 4.48 -15.61 22.05
C GLU A 47 3.69 -14.41 22.60
N THR A 48 3.88 -14.05 23.88
CA THR A 48 3.19 -12.94 24.52
C THR A 48 3.55 -11.60 23.84
N ALA A 49 4.83 -11.41 23.50
CA ALA A 49 5.30 -10.21 22.82
C ALA A 49 4.79 -10.18 21.36
N PHE A 50 4.74 -11.32 20.68
CA PHE A 50 4.16 -11.43 19.35
C PHE A 50 2.66 -11.13 19.34
N ALA A 51 1.92 -11.60 20.35
CA ALA A 51 0.51 -11.25 20.54
C ALA A 51 0.33 -9.73 20.81
N ALA A 52 1.22 -9.13 21.61
CA ALA A 52 1.23 -7.69 21.88
C ALA A 52 1.48 -6.86 20.61
N LEU A 53 2.43 -7.29 19.76
CA LEU A 53 2.64 -6.70 18.44
C LEU A 53 1.36 -6.69 17.61
N ASN A 54 0.73 -7.87 17.45
CA ASN A 54 -0.48 -8.01 16.64
C ASN A 54 -1.64 -7.15 17.15
N LEU A 55 -1.69 -6.88 18.45
CA LEU A 55 -2.69 -6.00 19.07
C LEU A 55 -2.41 -4.51 18.81
N ALA A 56 -1.14 -4.12 18.76
CA ALA A 56 -0.70 -2.74 18.55
C ALA A 56 -0.67 -2.34 17.06
N LEU A 57 -0.30 -3.28 16.16
CA LEU A 57 -0.13 -3.04 14.73
C LEU A 57 -1.30 -2.34 14.02
N PRO A 58 -2.59 -2.67 14.27
CA PRO A 58 -3.70 -1.96 13.62
C PRO A 58 -3.66 -0.45 13.83
N PHE A 59 -3.30 0.01 15.01
CA PHE A 59 -3.21 1.44 15.32
C PHE A 59 -2.05 2.12 14.61
N VAL A 60 -0.90 1.45 14.54
CA VAL A 60 0.27 1.91 13.80
C VAL A 60 -0.04 2.02 12.30
N ILE A 61 -0.70 1.00 11.74
CA ILE A 61 -1.08 0.97 10.31
C ILE A 61 -2.11 2.08 9.99
N ILE A 62 -3.06 2.36 10.87
CA ILE A 62 -4.01 3.47 10.68
C ILE A 62 -3.26 4.81 10.62
N ASN A 63 -2.28 5.03 11.50
CA ASN A 63 -1.46 6.23 11.45
C ASN A 63 -0.68 6.36 10.13
N PHE A 64 -0.09 5.27 9.66
CA PHE A 64 0.60 5.24 8.37
C PHE A 64 -0.35 5.48 7.19
N SER A 65 -1.55 4.89 7.23
CA SER A 65 -2.58 5.08 6.19
C SER A 65 -3.08 6.53 6.12
N LEU A 66 -3.14 7.24 7.24
CA LEU A 66 -3.45 8.69 7.26
C LEU A 66 -2.33 9.51 6.63
N SER A 67 -1.08 9.11 6.83
CA SER A 67 0.06 9.77 6.19
C SER A 67 0.12 9.50 4.70
N ASP A 68 -0.19 8.28 4.27
CA ASP A 68 -0.35 7.93 2.85
C ASP A 68 -1.49 8.71 2.20
N LEU A 69 -2.60 8.89 2.91
CA LEU A 69 -3.73 9.70 2.43
C LEU A 69 -3.27 11.11 2.06
N ILE A 70 -2.45 11.75 2.89
CA ILE A 70 -1.93 13.09 2.61
C ILE A 70 -0.80 13.04 1.56
N GLY A 71 0.15 12.11 1.71
CA GLY A 71 1.32 11.97 0.85
C GLY A 71 0.94 11.65 -0.60
N VAL A 72 0.19 10.58 -0.81
CA VAL A 72 -0.29 10.19 -2.14
C VAL A 72 -1.39 11.12 -2.63
N GLY A 73 -2.29 11.56 -1.73
CA GLY A 73 -3.35 12.51 -2.06
C GLY A 73 -2.85 13.85 -2.58
N SER A 74 -1.66 14.30 -2.16
CA SER A 74 -1.01 15.49 -2.70
C SER A 74 -0.17 15.21 -3.95
N SER A 75 0.37 13.98 -4.09
CA SER A 75 1.32 13.62 -5.14
C SER A 75 0.74 13.76 -6.55
N VAL A 76 -0.47 13.28 -6.77
CA VAL A 76 -1.13 13.35 -8.08
C VAL A 76 -1.48 14.78 -8.49
N PRO A 77 -2.11 15.62 -7.64
CA PRO A 77 -2.29 17.04 -7.95
C PRO A 77 -0.99 17.76 -8.27
N ILE A 78 0.10 17.48 -7.54
CA ILE A 78 1.42 18.02 -7.81
C ILE A 78 1.88 17.63 -9.21
N ALA A 79 1.83 16.34 -9.58
CA ALA A 79 2.25 15.85 -10.89
C ALA A 79 1.46 16.51 -12.03
N ILE A 80 0.14 16.67 -11.88
CA ILE A 80 -0.72 17.36 -12.84
C ILE A 80 -0.31 18.84 -12.97
N LYS A 81 -0.10 19.55 -11.84
CA LYS A 81 0.31 20.97 -11.87
C LYS A 81 1.68 21.17 -12.50
N LEU A 82 2.61 20.25 -12.28
CA LEU A 82 3.90 20.27 -12.99
C LEU A 82 3.73 20.02 -14.48
N GLY A 83 2.82 19.16 -14.91
CA GLY A 83 2.45 18.96 -16.31
C GLY A 83 1.85 20.22 -16.94
N GLU A 84 0.99 20.95 -16.19
CA GLU A 84 0.43 22.26 -16.57
C GLU A 84 1.46 23.40 -16.55
N LYS A 85 2.72 23.15 -16.17
CA LYS A 85 3.79 24.15 -15.97
C LYS A 85 3.50 25.16 -14.84
N LYS A 86 2.62 24.84 -13.91
CA LYS A 86 2.27 25.67 -12.73
C LYS A 86 3.15 25.32 -11.53
N ASN A 87 4.47 25.55 -11.66
CA ASN A 87 5.45 25.14 -10.66
C ASN A 87 5.21 25.75 -9.27
N HIS A 88 4.78 27.03 -9.21
CA HIS A 88 4.48 27.70 -7.95
C HIS A 88 3.37 27.00 -7.17
N THR A 89 2.28 26.64 -7.85
CA THR A 89 1.15 25.90 -7.25
C THR A 89 1.58 24.50 -6.79
N ALA A 90 2.41 23.80 -7.59
CA ALA A 90 2.94 22.49 -7.23
C ALA A 90 3.82 22.58 -5.97
N ASN A 91 4.69 23.56 -5.86
CA ASN A 91 5.53 23.80 -4.68
C ASN A 91 4.71 24.15 -3.43
N ASN A 92 3.63 24.95 -3.60
CA ASN A 92 2.73 25.26 -2.49
C ASN A 92 2.02 24.01 -1.98
N ILE A 93 1.44 23.17 -2.87
CA ILE A 93 0.79 21.91 -2.48
C ILE A 93 1.79 21.00 -1.76
N PHE A 94 3.01 20.85 -2.28
CA PHE A 94 4.08 20.07 -1.68
C PHE A 94 4.40 20.53 -0.24
N THR A 95 4.63 21.83 -0.06
CA THR A 95 4.99 22.39 1.25
C THR A 95 3.83 22.25 2.24
N CYS A 96 2.60 22.58 1.81
CA CYS A 96 1.42 22.43 2.64
C CYS A 96 1.15 20.98 3.03
N ALA A 97 1.37 20.02 2.12
CA ALA A 97 1.21 18.60 2.41
C ALA A 97 2.23 18.09 3.43
N CYS A 98 3.50 18.51 3.32
CA CYS A 98 4.52 18.19 4.34
C CYS A 98 4.14 18.72 5.73
N VAL A 99 3.68 19.98 5.80
CA VAL A 99 3.23 20.58 7.07
C VAL A 99 1.98 19.85 7.59
N LEU A 100 1.03 19.54 6.72
CA LEU A 100 -0.20 18.83 7.09
C LEU A 100 0.11 17.44 7.63
N THR A 101 1.00 16.68 6.98
CA THR A 101 1.45 15.36 7.46
C THR A 101 2.09 15.48 8.84
N PHE A 102 2.96 16.45 9.05
CA PHE A 102 3.61 16.67 10.34
C PHE A 102 2.60 16.99 11.44
N LEU A 103 1.66 17.93 11.19
CA LEU A 103 0.64 18.33 12.19
C LEU A 103 -0.36 17.20 12.49
N THR A 104 -0.85 16.50 11.48
CA THR A 104 -1.76 15.35 11.68
C THR A 104 -1.08 14.23 12.43
N SER A 105 0.20 13.98 12.17
CA SER A 105 0.96 12.95 12.88
C SER A 105 1.24 13.31 14.34
N ILE A 106 1.42 14.59 14.68
CA ILE A 106 1.44 15.04 16.08
C ILE A 106 0.10 14.76 16.74
N GLY A 107 -1.01 15.13 16.10
CA GLY A 107 -2.35 14.90 16.63
C GLY A 107 -2.66 13.41 16.86
N VAL A 108 -2.38 12.57 15.86
CA VAL A 108 -2.58 11.11 15.97
C VAL A 108 -1.61 10.49 16.96
N GLY A 109 -0.33 10.91 16.96
CA GLY A 109 0.67 10.47 17.92
C GLY A 109 0.25 10.78 19.36
N ALA A 110 -0.23 11.99 19.63
CA ALA A 110 -0.76 12.37 20.93
C ALA A 110 -1.98 11.52 21.32
N LEU A 111 -2.91 11.31 20.39
CA LEU A 111 -4.08 10.46 20.62
C LEU A 111 -3.68 9.01 20.93
N LEU A 112 -2.71 8.45 20.22
CA LEU A 112 -2.21 7.09 20.48
C LEU A 112 -1.42 7.01 21.79
N TYR A 113 -0.65 8.03 22.14
CA TYR A 113 0.14 8.06 23.37
C TYR A 113 -0.74 8.12 24.61
N PHE A 114 -1.73 9.02 24.65
CA PHE A 114 -2.63 9.23 25.79
C PHE A 114 -3.85 8.30 25.74
N GLY A 115 -4.39 8.02 24.56
CA GLY A 115 -5.56 7.16 24.36
C GLY A 115 -5.22 5.67 24.25
N GLY A 116 -3.97 5.33 23.95
CA GLY A 116 -3.50 3.94 23.77
C GLY A 116 -3.86 3.00 24.92
N PRO A 117 -3.67 3.38 26.20
CA PRO A 117 -4.09 2.54 27.34
C PRO A 117 -5.57 2.15 27.27
N TYR A 118 -6.44 3.11 26.97
CA TYR A 118 -7.90 2.88 26.89
C TYR A 118 -8.26 2.02 25.68
N LEU A 119 -7.62 2.26 24.52
CA LEU A 119 -7.85 1.49 23.29
C LEU A 119 -7.45 0.02 23.46
N LEU A 120 -6.28 -0.24 24.06
CA LEU A 120 -5.81 -1.60 24.33
C LEU A 120 -6.69 -2.32 25.36
N THR A 121 -7.15 -1.63 26.39
CA THR A 121 -8.09 -2.17 27.39
C THR A 121 -9.44 -2.53 26.72
N LEU A 122 -9.95 -1.69 25.82
CA LEU A 122 -11.17 -1.94 25.06
C LEU A 122 -11.06 -3.21 24.19
N LEU A 123 -9.87 -3.47 23.66
CA LEU A 123 -9.56 -4.71 22.91
C LEU A 123 -9.35 -5.94 23.82
N GLY A 124 -9.48 -5.79 25.14
CA GLY A 124 -9.37 -6.88 26.09
C GLY A 124 -7.95 -7.18 26.56
N ALA A 125 -6.96 -6.34 26.24
CA ALA A 125 -5.59 -6.51 26.73
C ALA A 125 -5.51 -6.31 28.24
N LYS A 126 -4.85 -7.24 28.96
CA LYS A 126 -4.67 -7.21 30.41
C LYS A 126 -3.25 -7.61 30.80
N GLY A 127 -2.81 -7.17 31.98
CA GLY A 127 -1.53 -7.59 32.56
C GLY A 127 -0.32 -7.31 31.65
N GLU A 128 0.53 -8.29 31.48
CA GLU A 128 1.76 -8.22 30.70
C GLU A 128 1.50 -7.89 29.23
N LEU A 129 0.49 -8.51 28.60
CA LEU A 129 0.10 -8.26 27.22
C LEU A 129 -0.21 -6.77 26.98
N HIS A 130 -0.96 -6.14 27.91
CA HIS A 130 -1.26 -4.71 27.83
C HIS A 130 0.00 -3.85 27.95
N ALA A 131 0.89 -4.17 28.90
CA ALA A 131 2.13 -3.42 29.12
C ALA A 131 3.07 -3.48 27.91
N LEU A 132 3.23 -4.66 27.31
CA LEU A 132 4.05 -4.87 26.12
C LEU A 132 3.47 -4.14 24.89
N ALA A 133 2.18 -4.28 24.61
CA ALA A 133 1.52 -3.60 23.51
C ALA A 133 1.58 -2.07 23.65
N LEU A 134 1.40 -1.56 24.88
CA LEU A 134 1.47 -0.14 25.17
C LEU A 134 2.90 0.41 24.99
N SER A 135 3.91 -0.33 25.42
CA SER A 135 5.32 0.08 25.26
C SER A 135 5.70 0.21 23.80
N TYR A 136 5.29 -0.76 22.95
CA TYR A 136 5.47 -0.73 21.50
C TYR A 136 4.74 0.47 20.87
N LEU A 137 3.46 0.65 21.18
CA LEU A 137 2.61 1.71 20.63
C LEU A 137 3.12 3.11 20.99
N ARG A 138 3.61 3.33 22.22
CA ARG A 138 4.15 4.61 22.66
C ARG A 138 5.38 5.04 21.88
N VAL A 139 6.27 4.12 21.52
CA VAL A 139 7.44 4.45 20.69
C VAL A 139 6.99 4.99 19.33
N TYR A 140 6.10 4.29 18.64
CA TYR A 140 5.55 4.78 17.38
C TYR A 140 4.78 6.09 17.51
N ALA A 141 4.04 6.27 18.60
CA ALA A 141 3.31 7.50 18.88
C ALA A 141 4.25 8.72 19.00
N LEU A 142 5.37 8.55 19.71
CA LEU A 142 6.37 9.61 19.91
C LEU A 142 7.16 9.92 18.63
N THR A 143 7.46 8.92 17.84
CA THR A 143 8.26 9.06 16.61
C THR A 143 7.43 9.41 15.38
N ALA A 144 6.10 9.26 15.45
CA ALA A 144 5.16 9.48 14.35
C ALA A 144 5.39 10.79 13.58
N PRO A 145 5.61 11.96 14.19
CA PRO A 145 5.75 13.21 13.47
C PRO A 145 6.90 13.21 12.44
N VAL A 146 7.94 12.42 12.69
CA VAL A 146 9.10 12.32 11.79
C VAL A 146 9.00 11.10 10.88
N THR A 147 8.63 9.94 11.41
CA THR A 147 8.57 8.69 10.66
C THR A 147 7.56 8.73 9.53
N THR A 148 6.40 9.33 9.74
CA THR A 148 5.32 9.36 8.76
C THR A 148 5.59 10.23 7.54
N ILE A 149 6.49 11.20 7.64
CA ILE A 149 6.89 12.06 6.53
C ILE A 149 7.49 11.24 5.37
N VAL A 150 8.13 10.10 5.65
CA VAL A 150 8.78 9.27 4.64
C VAL A 150 7.81 8.79 3.55
N PHE A 151 6.55 8.53 3.89
CA PHE A 151 5.52 8.06 2.93
C PHE A 151 5.24 9.11 1.85
N GLY A 152 5.03 10.37 2.26
CA GLY A 152 4.88 11.49 1.33
C GLY A 152 6.16 11.77 0.55
N ALA A 153 7.31 11.81 1.24
CA ALA A 153 8.60 12.13 0.64
C ALA A 153 9.01 11.10 -0.43
N ASP A 154 8.72 9.80 -0.22
CA ASP A 154 8.93 8.76 -1.22
C ASP A 154 8.13 9.04 -2.51
N SER A 155 6.85 9.38 -2.38
CA SER A 155 5.99 9.76 -3.51
C SER A 155 6.51 11.00 -4.23
N TYR A 156 7.00 12.01 -3.51
CA TYR A 156 7.55 13.24 -4.10
C TYR A 156 8.88 12.99 -4.83
N LEU A 157 9.73 12.08 -4.35
CA LEU A 157 10.92 11.64 -5.07
C LEU A 157 10.55 11.04 -6.44
N ARG A 158 9.52 10.19 -6.49
CA ARG A 158 9.03 9.59 -7.74
C ARG A 158 8.51 10.65 -8.72
N ILE A 159 7.77 11.66 -8.24
CA ILE A 159 7.31 12.80 -9.06
C ILE A 159 8.49 13.58 -9.66
N CYS A 160 9.57 13.73 -8.90
CA CYS A 160 10.80 14.36 -9.37
C CYS A 160 11.68 13.47 -10.26
N GLY A 161 11.20 12.29 -10.66
CA GLY A 161 11.93 11.35 -11.51
C GLY A 161 13.02 10.55 -10.80
N GLN A 162 13.09 10.63 -9.45
CA GLN A 162 14.09 9.95 -8.62
C GLN A 162 13.61 8.55 -8.17
N ILE A 163 13.09 7.76 -9.10
CA ILE A 163 12.44 6.48 -8.78
C ILE A 163 13.45 5.45 -8.24
N ARG A 164 14.68 5.44 -8.77
CA ARG A 164 15.75 4.59 -8.24
C ARG A 164 16.15 4.98 -6.82
N THR A 165 16.18 6.28 -6.54
CA THR A 165 16.46 6.78 -5.18
C THR A 165 15.36 6.34 -4.21
N SER A 166 14.08 6.40 -4.60
CA SER A 166 12.95 5.86 -3.86
C SER A 166 13.11 4.36 -3.58
N MET A 167 13.47 3.56 -4.60
CA MET A 167 13.73 2.13 -4.42
C MET A 167 14.86 1.88 -3.41
N PHE A 168 16.02 2.54 -3.56
CA PHE A 168 17.14 2.36 -2.63
C PHE A 168 16.83 2.86 -1.22
N LEU A 169 15.96 3.87 -1.10
CA LEU A 169 15.46 4.35 0.19
C LEU A 169 14.68 3.23 0.90
N ASN A 170 13.72 2.61 0.22
CA ASN A 170 12.91 1.54 0.79
C ASN A 170 13.75 0.30 1.15
N ILE A 171 14.69 -0.10 0.28
CA ILE A 171 15.65 -1.17 0.58
C ILE A 171 16.52 -0.80 1.79
N GLY A 172 17.05 0.42 1.81
CA GLY A 172 17.90 0.91 2.90
C GLY A 172 17.17 0.90 4.24
N MET A 173 15.91 1.35 4.27
CA MET A 173 15.09 1.29 5.48
C MET A 173 14.89 -0.16 5.96
N ALA A 174 14.59 -1.09 5.06
CA ALA A 174 14.43 -2.50 5.41
C ALA A 174 15.72 -3.11 5.97
N VAL A 175 16.86 -2.81 5.35
CA VAL A 175 18.17 -3.30 5.83
C VAL A 175 18.55 -2.67 7.18
N ILE A 176 18.36 -1.37 7.36
CA ILE A 176 18.65 -0.68 8.63
C ILE A 176 17.77 -1.23 9.74
N SER A 177 16.44 -1.41 9.49
CA SER A 177 15.53 -2.02 10.47
C SER A 177 15.98 -3.40 10.87
N PHE A 178 16.28 -4.27 9.89
CA PHE A 178 16.78 -5.61 10.12
C PHE A 178 18.03 -5.62 11.02
N VAL A 179 19.02 -4.80 10.68
CA VAL A 179 20.27 -4.74 11.45
C VAL A 179 20.04 -4.21 12.87
N LEU A 180 19.26 -3.15 13.02
CA LEU A 180 18.98 -2.56 14.33
C LEU A 180 18.12 -3.48 15.19
N GLU A 181 17.11 -4.14 14.64
CA GLU A 181 16.30 -5.12 15.37
C GLU A 181 17.13 -6.31 15.82
N PHE A 182 18.01 -6.84 14.95
CA PHE A 182 18.94 -7.89 15.34
C PHE A 182 19.83 -7.43 16.49
N LEU A 183 20.43 -6.25 16.41
CA LEU A 183 21.29 -5.74 17.47
C LEU A 183 20.52 -5.52 18.78
N PHE A 184 19.33 -4.93 18.72
CA PHE A 184 18.57 -4.55 19.91
C PHE A 184 17.94 -5.76 20.59
N LEU A 185 17.40 -6.71 19.81
CA LEU A 185 16.68 -7.86 20.36
C LEU A 185 17.60 -9.06 20.58
N ALA A 186 18.46 -9.40 19.61
CA ALA A 186 19.30 -10.60 19.69
C ALA A 186 20.59 -10.36 20.48
N VAL A 187 21.24 -9.20 20.34
CA VAL A 187 22.54 -8.93 21.00
C VAL A 187 22.34 -8.25 22.34
N PHE A 188 21.54 -7.20 22.41
CA PHE A 188 21.36 -6.43 23.66
C PHE A 188 20.22 -6.97 24.54
N GLY A 189 19.34 -7.83 24.02
CA GLY A 189 18.25 -8.40 24.79
C GLY A 189 17.19 -7.37 25.25
N TRP A 190 17.01 -6.30 24.48
CA TRP A 190 16.02 -5.27 24.80
C TRP A 190 14.60 -5.77 24.53
N GLY A 191 13.61 -5.16 25.19
CA GLY A 191 12.21 -5.55 25.07
C GLY A 191 11.55 -5.08 23.77
N ILE A 192 10.25 -5.36 23.64
CA ILE A 192 9.44 -5.09 22.44
C ILE A 192 9.47 -3.61 21.97
N TRP A 193 9.64 -2.66 22.91
CA TRP A 193 9.79 -1.24 22.60
C TRP A 193 11.00 -0.97 21.68
N ALA A 194 12.03 -1.79 21.77
CA ALA A 194 13.24 -1.64 20.99
C ALA A 194 13.05 -2.06 19.53
N ALA A 195 12.17 -3.01 19.23
CA ALA A 195 11.76 -3.32 17.87
C ALA A 195 11.06 -2.10 17.23
N ALA A 196 10.06 -1.52 17.92
CA ALA A 196 9.42 -0.30 17.46
C ALA A 196 10.40 0.86 17.27
N PHE A 197 11.42 0.96 18.15
CA PHE A 197 12.45 1.99 18.06
C PHE A 197 13.40 1.77 16.89
N ALA A 198 13.81 0.53 16.62
CA ALA A 198 14.65 0.16 15.47
C ALA A 198 13.98 0.54 14.14
N SER A 199 12.72 0.10 13.97
CA SER A 199 11.90 0.43 12.80
C SER A 199 11.68 1.93 12.67
N SER A 200 11.43 2.63 13.78
CA SER A 200 11.28 4.09 13.78
C SER A 200 12.58 4.80 13.37
N LEU A 201 13.74 4.36 13.87
CA LEU A 201 15.04 4.93 13.47
C LEU A 201 15.31 4.74 11.98
N ALA A 202 15.00 3.56 11.43
CA ALA A 202 15.12 3.30 9.99
C ALA A 202 14.23 4.26 9.18
N MET A 203 12.99 4.48 9.59
CA MET A 203 12.07 5.42 8.94
C MET A 203 12.51 6.87 9.10
N MET A 204 13.03 7.26 10.27
CA MET A 204 13.57 8.61 10.48
C MET A 204 14.79 8.88 9.60
N ALA A 205 15.72 7.92 9.47
CA ALA A 205 16.84 7.99 8.55
C ALA A 205 16.35 8.12 7.10
N GLY A 206 15.34 7.33 6.72
CA GLY A 206 14.67 7.40 5.43
C GLY A 206 14.05 8.78 5.17
N ALA A 207 13.35 9.36 6.14
CA ALA A 207 12.78 10.70 6.04
C ALA A 207 13.86 11.77 5.85
N ALA A 208 14.95 11.72 6.62
CA ALA A 208 16.05 12.65 6.50
C ALA A 208 16.71 12.58 5.11
N VAL A 209 17.02 11.37 4.62
CA VAL A 209 17.63 11.15 3.30
C VAL A 209 16.70 11.60 2.18
N SER A 210 15.40 11.31 2.28
CA SER A 210 14.42 11.66 1.24
C SER A 210 14.14 13.18 1.18
N LEU A 211 14.12 13.88 2.32
CA LEU A 211 13.86 15.33 2.37
C LEU A 211 15.08 16.18 2.01
N TYR A 212 16.28 15.67 2.22
CA TYR A 212 17.54 16.41 1.97
C TYR A 212 17.63 17.05 0.58
N PRO A 213 17.35 16.34 -0.54
CA PRO A 213 17.45 16.95 -1.87
C PRO A 213 16.41 18.05 -2.13
N PHE A 214 15.23 17.99 -1.47
CA PHE A 214 14.23 19.06 -1.55
C PHE A 214 14.67 20.29 -0.78
N TRP A 215 15.24 20.11 0.39
CA TRP A 215 15.74 21.20 1.22
C TRP A 215 16.91 21.94 0.54
N ARG A 216 17.82 21.20 -0.08
CA ARG A 216 18.93 21.78 -0.86
C ARG A 216 18.49 22.36 -2.21
N GLY A 217 17.23 22.17 -2.62
CA GLY A 217 16.69 22.69 -3.88
C GLY A 217 17.24 22.02 -5.14
N TYR A 218 17.80 20.79 -5.02
CA TYR A 218 18.32 20.02 -6.16
C TYR A 218 17.22 19.45 -7.06
N LEU A 219 16.00 19.36 -6.56
CA LEU A 219 14.87 18.79 -7.28
C LEU A 219 13.93 19.86 -7.83
N GLN A 220 13.00 19.42 -8.68
CA GLN A 220 12.01 20.30 -9.30
C GLN A 220 11.05 20.90 -8.26
N LEU A 221 10.67 20.13 -7.22
CA LEU A 221 9.90 20.62 -6.09
C LEU A 221 10.80 21.29 -5.08
N LYS A 222 10.36 22.43 -4.57
CA LYS A 222 11.08 23.25 -3.58
C LYS A 222 10.13 23.70 -2.48
N PHE A 223 10.63 23.80 -1.27
CA PHE A 223 9.88 24.42 -0.18
C PHE A 223 9.63 25.91 -0.46
N CYS A 224 8.43 26.36 -0.19
CA CYS A 224 8.00 27.74 -0.30
C CYS A 224 7.19 28.15 0.93
N ARG A 225 6.81 29.41 1.04
CA ARG A 225 5.88 29.84 2.10
C ARG A 225 4.54 29.16 1.89
N PRO A 226 4.04 28.38 2.90
CA PRO A 226 2.79 27.65 2.75
C PRO A 226 1.60 28.59 2.71
N SER A 227 0.78 28.44 1.70
CA SER A 227 -0.52 29.14 1.58
C SER A 227 -1.63 28.10 1.61
N PHE A 228 -2.24 27.93 2.75
CA PHE A 228 -3.34 26.98 2.93
C PHE A 228 -4.66 27.52 2.38
N SER A 229 -5.41 26.67 1.68
CA SER A 229 -6.80 26.91 1.36
C SER A 229 -7.65 25.68 1.69
N ALA A 230 -8.86 25.88 2.15
CA ALA A 230 -9.78 24.79 2.47
C ALA A 230 -10.03 23.88 1.25
N ALA A 231 -10.14 24.49 0.06
CA ALA A 231 -10.31 23.74 -1.19
C ALA A 231 -9.10 22.86 -1.52
N MET A 232 -7.88 23.33 -1.27
CA MET A 232 -6.66 22.54 -1.50
C MET A 232 -6.58 21.37 -0.51
N ILE A 233 -6.85 21.62 0.76
CA ILE A 233 -6.87 20.56 1.81
C ILE A 233 -7.92 19.52 1.46
N ALA A 234 -9.16 19.94 1.18
CA ALA A 234 -10.21 19.02 0.79
C ALA A 234 -9.83 18.21 -0.45
N ASN A 235 -9.18 18.82 -1.45
CA ASN A 235 -8.70 18.11 -2.64
C ASN A 235 -7.64 17.05 -2.30
N ILE A 236 -6.68 17.36 -1.41
CA ILE A 236 -5.66 16.38 -0.95
C ILE A 236 -6.35 15.17 -0.30
N PHE A 237 -7.32 15.40 0.59
CA PHE A 237 -8.05 14.31 1.25
C PHE A 237 -8.86 13.48 0.24
N VAL A 238 -9.57 14.11 -0.69
CA VAL A 238 -10.34 13.41 -1.74
C VAL A 238 -9.42 12.58 -2.63
N CYS A 239 -8.24 13.11 -2.98
CA CYS A 239 -7.26 12.42 -3.81
C CYS A 239 -6.61 11.22 -3.10
N GLY A 240 -6.43 11.29 -1.79
CA GLY A 240 -5.87 10.22 -0.98
C GLY A 240 -6.90 9.18 -0.50
N CYS A 241 -8.20 9.50 -0.57
CA CYS A 241 -9.28 8.60 -0.16
C CYS A 241 -9.17 7.17 -0.72
N PRO A 242 -8.86 6.92 -1.99
CA PRO A 242 -8.80 5.56 -2.52
C PRO A 242 -7.85 4.66 -1.72
N ILE A 243 -6.64 5.12 -1.45
CA ILE A 243 -5.62 4.36 -0.70
C ILE A 243 -6.04 4.14 0.75
N PHE A 244 -6.51 5.18 1.42
CA PHE A 244 -6.98 5.09 2.80
C PHE A 244 -8.14 4.10 2.94
N LEU A 245 -9.13 4.22 2.07
CA LEU A 245 -10.30 3.33 2.05
C LEU A 245 -9.90 1.89 1.73
N ASN A 246 -8.94 1.67 0.82
CA ASN A 246 -8.42 0.33 0.53
C ASN A 246 -7.79 -0.30 1.78
N ASN A 247 -6.90 0.42 2.47
CA ASN A 247 -6.23 -0.06 3.66
C ASN A 247 -7.19 -0.39 4.80
N VAL A 248 -8.13 0.50 5.11
CA VAL A 248 -9.12 0.29 6.18
C VAL A 248 -10.08 -0.84 5.82
N SER A 249 -10.64 -0.81 4.62
CA SER A 249 -11.59 -1.82 4.14
C SER A 249 -10.98 -3.22 4.09
N GLY A 250 -9.72 -3.33 3.64
CA GLY A 250 -9.01 -4.61 3.63
C GLY A 250 -8.82 -5.20 5.03
N ARG A 251 -8.61 -4.37 6.06
CA ARG A 251 -8.53 -4.84 7.46
C ARG A 251 -9.87 -5.36 7.97
N LEU A 252 -10.96 -4.67 7.65
CA LEU A 252 -12.30 -5.13 8.03
C LEU A 252 -12.63 -6.49 7.39
N THR A 253 -12.32 -6.65 6.10
CA THR A 253 -12.50 -7.92 5.38
C THR A 253 -11.64 -9.03 5.99
N SER A 254 -10.39 -8.75 6.34
CA SER A 254 -9.49 -9.73 6.97
C SER A 254 -10.03 -10.20 8.33
N ILE A 255 -10.53 -9.28 9.16
CA ILE A 255 -11.16 -9.62 10.45
C ILE A 255 -12.38 -10.51 10.24
N MET A 256 -13.26 -10.17 9.30
CA MET A 256 -14.46 -10.93 8.98
C MET A 256 -14.11 -12.34 8.46
N MET A 257 -13.13 -12.43 7.56
CA MET A 257 -12.65 -13.72 7.04
C MET A 257 -12.08 -14.61 8.15
N ASN A 258 -11.20 -14.08 9.00
CA ASN A 258 -10.62 -14.84 10.11
C ASN A 258 -11.68 -15.35 11.07
N PHE A 259 -12.67 -14.53 11.40
CA PHE A 259 -13.79 -14.93 12.27
C PHE A 259 -14.59 -16.09 11.65
N LEU A 260 -14.93 -16.01 10.36
CA LEU A 260 -15.70 -17.04 9.66
C LEU A 260 -14.88 -18.32 9.45
N LEU A 261 -13.61 -18.20 9.08
CA LEU A 261 -12.70 -19.34 8.92
C LEU A 261 -12.53 -20.11 10.23
N LEU A 262 -12.36 -19.39 11.35
CA LEU A 262 -12.29 -20.02 12.66
C LEU A 262 -13.57 -20.82 12.99
N ARG A 263 -14.72 -20.27 12.63
CA ARG A 263 -16.03 -20.89 12.89
C ARG A 263 -16.28 -22.13 12.03
N PHE A 264 -15.90 -22.11 10.73
CA PHE A 264 -16.21 -23.20 9.80
C PHE A 264 -15.10 -24.23 9.60
N GLY A 265 -13.83 -23.84 9.77
CA GLY A 265 -12.67 -24.69 9.49
C GLY A 265 -11.64 -24.74 10.61
N GLY A 266 -11.91 -24.09 11.75
CA GLY A 266 -11.01 -24.08 12.91
C GLY A 266 -9.68 -23.36 12.65
N THR A 267 -8.71 -23.64 13.51
CA THR A 267 -7.37 -23.03 13.47
C THR A 267 -6.60 -23.39 12.20
N THR A 268 -6.79 -24.58 11.67
CA THR A 268 -6.16 -25.04 10.43
C THR A 268 -6.56 -24.19 9.23
N ALA A 269 -7.85 -23.85 9.09
CA ALA A 269 -8.32 -22.99 8.02
C ALA A 269 -7.77 -21.55 8.14
N VAL A 270 -7.67 -21.03 9.36
CA VAL A 270 -7.05 -19.72 9.62
C VAL A 270 -5.56 -19.74 9.25
N SER A 271 -4.85 -20.82 9.54
CA SER A 271 -3.42 -20.99 9.19
C SER A 271 -3.23 -21.03 7.67
N VAL A 272 -4.06 -21.80 6.95
CA VAL A 272 -4.03 -21.83 5.48
C VAL A 272 -4.33 -20.46 4.90
N TYR A 273 -5.32 -19.74 5.42
CA TYR A 273 -5.61 -18.36 5.00
C TYR A 273 -4.44 -17.42 5.25
N GLY A 274 -3.73 -17.58 6.37
CA GLY A 274 -2.50 -16.84 6.65
C GLY A 274 -1.45 -17.03 5.55
N VAL A 275 -1.20 -18.27 5.13
CA VAL A 275 -0.27 -18.60 4.02
C VAL A 275 -0.72 -17.91 2.73
N LEU A 276 -2.03 -17.98 2.39
CA LEU A 276 -2.59 -17.33 1.21
C LEU A 276 -2.39 -15.81 1.26
N MET A 277 -2.61 -15.18 2.41
CA MET A 277 -2.44 -13.74 2.60
C MET A 277 -0.97 -13.29 2.50
N TYR A 278 -0.03 -14.10 2.98
CA TYR A 278 1.40 -13.82 2.77
C TYR A 278 1.77 -13.89 1.29
N ALA A 279 1.37 -14.96 0.59
CA ALA A 279 1.60 -15.09 -0.85
C ALA A 279 0.94 -13.93 -1.63
N ASP A 280 -0.31 -13.58 -1.28
CA ASP A 280 -1.01 -12.44 -1.87
C ASP A 280 -0.29 -11.12 -1.64
N SER A 281 0.25 -10.90 -0.45
CA SER A 281 0.98 -9.66 -0.12
C SER A 281 2.17 -9.45 -1.05
N PHE A 282 2.94 -10.48 -1.35
CA PHE A 282 4.07 -10.39 -2.29
C PHE A 282 3.60 -10.04 -3.71
N ILE A 283 2.61 -10.77 -4.23
CA ILE A 283 2.11 -10.58 -5.60
C ILE A 283 1.45 -9.21 -5.75
N THR A 284 0.58 -8.86 -4.81
CA THR A 284 -0.20 -7.62 -4.85
C THR A 284 0.69 -6.40 -4.66
N GLN A 285 1.66 -6.42 -3.74
CA GLN A 285 2.58 -5.30 -3.56
C GLN A 285 3.52 -5.12 -4.75
N PHE A 286 3.92 -6.20 -5.40
CA PHE A 286 4.65 -6.11 -6.65
C PHE A 286 3.83 -5.39 -7.74
N LEU A 287 2.57 -5.78 -7.90
CA LEU A 287 1.65 -5.15 -8.87
C LEU A 287 1.38 -3.68 -8.54
N TYR A 288 1.10 -3.35 -7.27
CA TYR A 288 0.92 -1.97 -6.82
C TYR A 288 2.19 -1.15 -7.06
N GLY A 289 3.34 -1.65 -6.67
CA GLY A 289 4.60 -0.95 -6.86
C GLY A 289 4.90 -0.63 -8.33
N MET A 290 4.54 -1.55 -9.22
CA MET A 290 4.66 -1.35 -10.66
C MET A 290 3.66 -0.29 -11.18
N CYS A 291 2.38 -0.40 -10.81
CA CYS A 291 1.33 0.50 -11.27
C CYS A 291 1.50 1.92 -10.69
N ASP A 292 1.75 2.03 -9.40
CA ASP A 292 1.85 3.31 -8.71
C ASP A 292 3.11 4.10 -9.06
N ALA A 293 4.20 3.41 -9.43
CA ALA A 293 5.39 4.06 -9.95
C ALA A 293 5.16 4.80 -11.29
N LEU A 294 4.08 4.47 -12.00
CA LEU A 294 3.68 5.13 -13.24
C LEU A 294 2.76 6.33 -13.01
N GLN A 295 2.09 6.43 -11.86
CA GLN A 295 1.17 7.54 -11.55
C GLN A 295 1.78 8.92 -11.81
N PRO A 296 3.03 9.24 -11.40
CA PRO A 296 3.65 10.53 -11.71
C PRO A 296 3.76 10.81 -13.20
N ALA A 297 4.14 9.78 -14.00
CA ALA A 297 4.27 9.94 -15.45
C ALA A 297 2.91 10.15 -16.13
N VAL A 298 1.88 9.42 -15.70
CA VAL A 298 0.51 9.56 -16.19
C VAL A 298 -0.06 10.91 -15.79
N GLY A 299 0.02 11.30 -14.51
CA GLY A 299 -0.47 12.60 -14.02
C GLY A 299 0.21 13.79 -14.69
N TYR A 300 1.54 13.72 -14.92
CA TYR A 300 2.27 14.74 -15.63
C TYR A 300 1.80 14.89 -17.08
N ASN A 301 1.61 13.78 -17.82
CA ASN A 301 1.11 13.80 -19.19
C ASN A 301 -0.37 14.21 -19.25
N TRP A 302 -1.16 13.90 -18.22
CA TRP A 302 -2.54 14.37 -18.09
C TRP A 302 -2.61 15.89 -17.97
N GLY A 303 -1.79 16.48 -17.08
CA GLY A 303 -1.66 17.92 -16.95
C GLY A 303 -1.13 18.60 -18.24
N ALA A 304 -0.28 17.92 -18.99
CA ALA A 304 0.24 18.41 -20.28
C ALA A 304 -0.71 18.18 -21.47
N GLY A 305 -1.86 17.52 -21.28
CA GLY A 305 -2.84 17.24 -22.34
C GLY A 305 -2.43 16.15 -23.34
N ASN A 306 -1.44 15.29 -22.99
CA ASN A 306 -0.86 14.29 -23.89
C ASN A 306 -1.54 12.92 -23.76
N SER A 307 -2.82 12.82 -24.15
CA SER A 307 -3.64 11.61 -24.01
C SER A 307 -3.08 10.38 -24.76
N ARG A 308 -2.46 10.59 -25.94
CA ARG A 308 -1.87 9.50 -26.72
C ARG A 308 -0.76 8.79 -25.95
N ARG A 309 0.06 9.57 -25.26
CA ARG A 309 1.17 9.05 -24.46
C ARG A 309 0.69 8.30 -23.23
N ILE A 310 -0.35 8.82 -22.56
CA ILE A 310 -0.99 8.13 -21.44
C ILE A 310 -1.46 6.74 -21.89
N SER A 311 -2.19 6.64 -22.99
CA SER A 311 -2.67 5.36 -23.51
C SER A 311 -1.52 4.38 -23.82
N GLN A 312 -0.37 4.88 -24.28
CA GLN A 312 0.81 4.03 -24.51
C GLN A 312 1.42 3.51 -23.20
N ILE A 313 1.57 4.37 -22.18
CA ILE A 313 2.09 3.99 -20.85
C ILE A 313 1.17 2.95 -20.22
N GLU A 314 -0.13 3.20 -20.22
CA GLU A 314 -1.13 2.30 -19.65
C GLU A 314 -1.19 0.95 -20.34
N ARG A 315 -0.99 0.90 -21.67
CA ARG A 315 -0.93 -0.37 -22.39
C ARG A 315 0.21 -1.27 -21.90
N TYR A 316 1.39 -0.70 -21.61
CA TYR A 316 2.48 -1.44 -20.97
C TYR A 316 2.13 -1.87 -19.55
N CYS A 317 1.50 -0.99 -18.76
CA CYS A 317 1.08 -1.28 -17.41
C CYS A 317 0.11 -2.46 -17.36
N TYR A 318 -1.00 -2.39 -18.10
CA TYR A 318 -1.99 -3.46 -18.17
C TYR A 318 -1.42 -4.77 -18.70
N GLY A 319 -0.61 -4.71 -19.76
CA GLY A 319 0.01 -5.90 -20.35
C GLY A 319 0.95 -6.62 -19.39
N THR A 320 1.78 -5.86 -18.68
CA THR A 320 2.71 -6.45 -17.70
C THR A 320 1.97 -6.92 -16.44
N ALA A 321 0.97 -6.17 -15.97
CA ALA A 321 0.13 -6.59 -14.83
C ALA A 321 -0.59 -7.90 -15.12
N ALA A 322 -1.15 -8.05 -16.34
CA ALA A 322 -1.73 -9.31 -16.80
C ALA A 322 -0.69 -10.43 -16.80
N GLY A 323 0.49 -10.20 -17.40
CA GLY A 323 1.56 -11.20 -17.48
C GLY A 323 2.01 -11.69 -16.09
N VAL A 324 2.30 -10.76 -15.17
CA VAL A 324 2.69 -11.10 -13.80
C VAL A 324 1.59 -11.87 -13.07
N SER A 325 0.34 -11.40 -13.16
CA SER A 325 -0.80 -12.08 -12.53
C SER A 325 -1.03 -13.49 -13.08
N LEU A 326 -0.94 -13.68 -14.39
CA LEU A 326 -1.09 -14.99 -15.02
C LEU A 326 0.03 -15.95 -14.63
N ILE A 327 1.28 -15.47 -14.58
CA ILE A 327 2.42 -16.26 -14.10
C ILE A 327 2.20 -16.65 -12.63
N SER A 328 1.79 -15.70 -11.79
CA SER A 328 1.51 -15.97 -10.38
C SER A 328 0.39 -17.00 -10.20
N ALA A 329 -0.71 -16.88 -10.96
CA ALA A 329 -1.78 -17.87 -10.97
C ALA A 329 -1.27 -19.25 -11.38
N ALA A 330 -0.50 -19.34 -12.45
CA ALA A 330 0.06 -20.61 -12.94
C ALA A 330 0.98 -21.25 -11.87
N VAL A 331 1.86 -20.48 -11.25
CA VAL A 331 2.76 -20.98 -10.20
C VAL A 331 1.97 -21.49 -8.99
N MET A 332 0.93 -20.78 -8.55
CA MET A 332 0.11 -21.19 -7.40
C MET A 332 -0.73 -22.44 -7.73
N ILE A 333 -1.25 -22.56 -8.95
CA ILE A 333 -2.04 -23.74 -9.37
C ILE A 333 -1.14 -24.97 -9.54
N LEU A 334 0.06 -24.81 -10.09
CA LEU A 334 0.96 -25.93 -10.37
C LEU A 334 1.74 -26.42 -9.14
N PHE A 335 2.00 -25.52 -8.18
CA PHE A 335 2.85 -25.83 -7.03
C PHE A 335 2.22 -25.50 -5.66
N PRO A 336 0.93 -25.85 -5.39
CA PRO A 336 0.24 -25.43 -4.17
C PRO A 336 0.94 -25.93 -2.88
N LEU A 337 1.39 -27.18 -2.87
CA LEU A 337 2.07 -27.77 -1.72
C LEU A 337 3.43 -27.13 -1.44
N LYS A 338 4.22 -26.85 -2.49
CA LYS A 338 5.54 -26.21 -2.32
C LYS A 338 5.41 -24.79 -1.76
N ILE A 339 4.39 -24.05 -2.17
CA ILE A 339 4.10 -22.71 -1.62
C ILE A 339 3.73 -22.83 -0.15
N THR A 340 2.85 -23.76 0.20
CA THR A 340 2.47 -23.96 1.60
C THR A 340 3.67 -24.36 2.47
N GLN A 341 4.47 -25.31 2.02
CA GLN A 341 5.67 -25.77 2.72
C GLN A 341 6.75 -24.69 2.86
N PHE A 342 6.80 -23.74 1.94
CA PHE A 342 7.72 -22.59 2.05
C PHE A 342 7.38 -21.71 3.27
N PHE A 343 6.09 -21.50 3.55
CA PHE A 343 5.64 -20.68 4.68
C PHE A 343 5.47 -21.48 5.98
N VAL A 344 5.12 -22.76 5.88
CA VAL A 344 4.91 -23.68 7.01
C VAL A 344 5.64 -25.01 6.74
N PRO A 345 6.98 -25.06 6.95
CA PRO A 345 7.78 -26.24 6.65
C PRO A 345 7.31 -27.50 7.38
N ASP A 346 6.89 -27.35 8.63
CA ASP A 346 6.48 -28.44 9.53
C ASP A 346 4.94 -28.59 9.59
N GLY A 347 4.23 -28.18 8.54
CA GLY A 347 2.76 -28.28 8.46
C GLY A 347 2.31 -29.76 8.56
N ASP A 348 1.28 -29.98 9.38
CA ASP A 348 0.68 -31.31 9.49
C ASP A 348 -0.06 -31.73 8.20
N SER A 349 -0.43 -33.01 8.09
CA SER A 349 -1.12 -33.55 6.92
C SER A 349 -2.47 -32.87 6.67
N GLY A 350 -3.18 -32.46 7.71
CA GLY A 350 -4.47 -31.77 7.60
C GLY A 350 -4.33 -30.37 6.98
N LEU A 351 -3.32 -29.60 7.42
CA LEU A 351 -3.00 -28.29 6.86
C LEU A 351 -2.60 -28.40 5.38
N LEU A 352 -1.72 -29.35 5.05
CA LEU A 352 -1.26 -29.55 3.67
C LEU A 352 -2.39 -29.97 2.74
N THR A 353 -3.30 -30.85 3.20
CA THR A 353 -4.47 -31.28 2.41
C THR A 353 -5.43 -30.12 2.15
N LEU A 354 -5.74 -29.33 3.18
CA LEU A 354 -6.61 -28.17 3.05
C LEU A 354 -5.97 -27.09 2.15
N ALA A 355 -4.67 -26.87 2.27
CA ALA A 355 -3.93 -25.93 1.42
C ALA A 355 -3.89 -26.37 -0.05
N ALA A 356 -3.73 -27.67 -0.31
CA ALA A 356 -3.76 -28.22 -1.66
C ALA A 356 -5.09 -27.94 -2.39
N ALA A 357 -6.20 -27.87 -1.65
CA ALA A 357 -7.51 -27.51 -2.17
C ALA A 357 -7.72 -25.99 -2.27
N ALA A 358 -7.33 -25.23 -1.24
CA ALA A 358 -7.60 -23.80 -1.14
C ALA A 358 -6.70 -22.94 -2.05
N VAL A 359 -5.40 -23.26 -2.18
CA VAL A 359 -4.43 -22.46 -2.95
C VAL A 359 -4.81 -22.34 -4.43
N PRO A 360 -5.20 -23.42 -5.15
CA PRO A 360 -5.62 -23.31 -6.55
C PRO A 360 -6.90 -22.49 -6.74
N ILE A 361 -7.89 -22.63 -5.84
CA ILE A 361 -9.11 -21.82 -5.86
C ILE A 361 -8.78 -20.34 -5.72
N PHE A 362 -7.95 -20.02 -4.74
CA PHE A 362 -7.51 -18.66 -4.49
C PHE A 362 -6.74 -18.07 -5.69
N ALA A 363 -5.90 -18.88 -6.34
CA ALA A 363 -5.08 -18.47 -7.49
C ALA A 363 -5.92 -18.03 -8.69
N VAL A 364 -7.14 -18.54 -8.86
CA VAL A 364 -8.06 -18.11 -9.94
C VAL A 364 -8.34 -16.61 -9.88
N ALA A 365 -8.29 -16.00 -8.70
CA ALA A 365 -8.49 -14.55 -8.55
C ALA A 365 -7.49 -13.74 -9.37
N TYR A 366 -6.25 -14.20 -9.51
CA TYR A 366 -5.22 -13.49 -10.27
C TYR A 366 -5.49 -13.43 -11.78
N LEU A 367 -6.38 -14.25 -12.31
CA LEU A 367 -6.82 -14.12 -13.71
C LEU A 367 -7.55 -12.79 -13.98
N ALA A 368 -8.17 -12.20 -12.96
CA ALA A 368 -8.99 -11.01 -13.09
C ALA A 368 -8.50 -9.81 -12.23
N ARG A 369 -7.84 -10.05 -11.10
CA ARG A 369 -7.52 -9.02 -10.09
C ARG A 369 -6.62 -7.89 -10.61
N TRP A 370 -5.70 -8.18 -11.52
CA TRP A 370 -4.83 -7.17 -12.14
C TRP A 370 -5.60 -6.04 -12.83
N VAL A 371 -6.80 -6.32 -13.34
CA VAL A 371 -7.65 -5.32 -14.01
C VAL A 371 -8.07 -4.23 -13.02
N SER A 372 -8.55 -4.60 -11.84
CA SER A 372 -8.98 -3.63 -10.83
C SER A 372 -7.81 -2.84 -10.27
N LEU A 373 -6.67 -3.48 -9.98
CA LEU A 373 -5.46 -2.82 -9.46
C LEU A 373 -4.92 -1.77 -10.44
N ALA A 374 -4.72 -2.15 -11.71
CA ALA A 374 -4.22 -1.22 -12.72
C ALA A 374 -5.22 -0.09 -12.99
N THR A 375 -6.55 -0.37 -12.96
CA THR A 375 -7.57 0.64 -13.18
C THR A 375 -7.66 1.63 -12.03
N GLU A 376 -7.57 1.17 -10.78
CA GLU A 376 -7.55 2.03 -9.59
C GLU A 376 -6.38 3.02 -9.65
N SER A 377 -5.17 2.52 -9.92
CA SER A 377 -3.98 3.35 -10.07
C SER A 377 -4.11 4.34 -11.22
N TYR A 378 -4.64 3.90 -12.38
CA TYR A 378 -4.88 4.78 -13.53
C TYR A 378 -5.91 5.88 -13.23
N MET A 379 -7.07 5.54 -12.64
CA MET A 379 -8.09 6.53 -12.27
C MET A 379 -7.55 7.54 -11.26
N THR A 380 -6.76 7.10 -10.31
CA THR A 380 -6.05 7.98 -9.37
C THR A 380 -5.12 8.94 -10.11
N ALA A 381 -4.28 8.43 -11.01
CA ALA A 381 -3.29 9.22 -11.76
C ALA A 381 -3.89 10.31 -12.65
N VAL A 382 -5.08 10.08 -13.22
CA VAL A 382 -5.81 11.07 -14.04
C VAL A 382 -6.78 11.95 -13.24
N GLY A 383 -6.74 11.87 -11.90
CA GLY A 383 -7.55 12.72 -11.03
C GLY A 383 -9.03 12.31 -10.94
N LYS A 384 -9.36 11.05 -11.27
CA LYS A 384 -10.72 10.49 -11.16
C LYS A 384 -10.90 9.75 -9.83
N TYR A 385 -10.71 10.48 -8.73
CA TYR A 385 -10.63 9.92 -7.38
C TYR A 385 -11.90 9.22 -6.90
N LEU A 386 -13.09 9.71 -7.30
CA LEU A 386 -14.35 9.05 -6.95
C LEU A 386 -14.42 7.64 -7.56
N GLN A 387 -14.03 7.49 -8.83
CA GLN A 387 -13.99 6.20 -9.51
C GLN A 387 -12.96 5.27 -8.87
N ALA A 388 -11.77 5.79 -8.54
CA ALA A 388 -10.75 5.04 -7.82
C ALA A 388 -11.25 4.59 -6.44
N SER A 389 -11.87 5.48 -5.64
CA SER A 389 -12.44 5.16 -4.33
C SER A 389 -13.54 4.09 -4.40
N VAL A 390 -14.40 4.16 -5.42
CA VAL A 390 -15.42 3.12 -5.65
C VAL A 390 -14.77 1.77 -5.92
N ILE A 391 -13.75 1.71 -6.77
CA ILE A 391 -12.99 0.46 -7.02
C ILE A 391 -12.37 -0.03 -5.72
N SER A 392 -11.68 0.83 -4.96
CA SER A 392 -11.04 0.49 -3.68
C SER A 392 -12.02 -0.12 -2.68
N VAL A 393 -13.14 0.57 -2.40
CA VAL A 393 -14.13 0.10 -1.41
C VAL A 393 -14.82 -1.18 -1.87
N VAL A 394 -15.18 -1.27 -3.16
CA VAL A 394 -15.84 -2.46 -3.70
C VAL A 394 -14.89 -3.65 -3.65
N THR A 395 -13.61 -3.47 -4.03
CA THR A 395 -12.62 -4.55 -4.03
C THR A 395 -12.25 -4.99 -2.62
N ALA A 396 -12.04 -4.03 -1.71
CA ALA A 396 -11.50 -4.34 -0.40
C ALA A 396 -12.56 -4.75 0.64
N PHE A 397 -13.84 -4.36 0.46
CA PHE A 397 -14.88 -4.64 1.45
C PHE A 397 -16.25 -4.99 0.87
N ALA A 398 -16.84 -4.15 0.01
CA ALA A 398 -18.25 -4.31 -0.35
C ALA A 398 -18.50 -5.61 -1.12
N ALA A 399 -17.70 -5.95 -2.14
CA ALA A 399 -17.84 -7.19 -2.87
C ALA A 399 -17.51 -8.41 -2.01
N PRO A 400 -16.38 -8.48 -1.27
CA PRO A 400 -16.14 -9.58 -0.34
C PRO A 400 -17.27 -9.81 0.65
N ALA A 401 -17.77 -8.74 1.29
CA ALA A 401 -18.85 -8.84 2.28
C ALA A 401 -20.16 -9.37 1.67
N LEU A 402 -20.57 -8.84 0.52
CA LEU A 402 -21.78 -9.29 -0.15
C LEU A 402 -21.67 -10.74 -0.64
N ILE A 403 -20.52 -11.11 -1.21
CA ILE A 403 -20.28 -12.47 -1.69
C ILE A 403 -20.26 -13.44 -0.51
N LEU A 404 -19.67 -13.07 0.65
CA LEU A 404 -19.72 -13.91 1.86
C LEU A 404 -21.13 -14.15 2.35
N ILE A 405 -22.00 -13.15 2.29
CA ILE A 405 -23.43 -13.34 2.67
C ILE A 405 -24.09 -14.35 1.74
N VAL A 406 -23.85 -14.26 0.43
CA VAL A 406 -24.44 -15.17 -0.57
C VAL A 406 -23.87 -16.58 -0.45
N LEU A 407 -22.56 -16.70 -0.22
CA LEU A 407 -21.88 -18.00 -0.13
C LEU A 407 -21.87 -18.59 1.28
N PHE A 408 -22.45 -17.91 2.26
CA PHE A 408 -22.49 -18.38 3.66
C PHE A 408 -23.03 -19.82 3.81
N PRO A 409 -24.08 -20.27 3.07
CA PRO A 409 -24.57 -21.62 3.17
C PRO A 409 -23.57 -22.72 2.71
N LEU A 410 -22.56 -22.35 1.91
CA LEU A 410 -21.53 -23.29 1.44
C LEU A 410 -20.41 -23.51 2.47
N GLY A 411 -20.48 -22.84 3.63
CA GLY A 411 -19.49 -23.02 4.70
C GLY A 411 -18.06 -22.65 4.24
N LEU A 412 -17.12 -23.56 4.51
CA LEU A 412 -15.70 -23.35 4.23
C LEU A 412 -15.41 -23.16 2.73
N ASP A 413 -16.04 -23.92 1.86
CA ASP A 413 -15.86 -23.81 0.40
C ASP A 413 -16.30 -22.44 -0.12
N GLY A 414 -17.37 -21.88 0.44
CA GLY A 414 -17.84 -20.53 0.15
C GLY A 414 -16.81 -19.46 0.54
N LEU A 415 -16.07 -19.66 1.64
CA LEU A 415 -15.03 -18.74 2.06
C LEU A 415 -13.84 -18.73 1.07
N TRP A 416 -13.43 -19.88 0.55
CA TRP A 416 -12.37 -19.97 -0.47
C TRP A 416 -12.79 -19.37 -1.81
N LEU A 417 -14.04 -19.53 -2.22
CA LEU A 417 -14.59 -18.95 -3.44
C LEU A 417 -14.78 -17.44 -3.37
N ASN A 418 -14.80 -16.85 -2.20
CA ASN A 418 -14.97 -15.40 -2.03
C ASN A 418 -13.94 -14.59 -2.82
N TYR A 419 -12.67 -14.96 -2.73
CA TYR A 419 -11.57 -14.21 -3.32
C TYR A 419 -11.61 -14.15 -4.86
N PRO A 420 -11.76 -15.29 -5.59
CA PRO A 420 -11.89 -15.27 -7.05
C PRO A 420 -13.17 -14.57 -7.54
N LEU A 421 -14.31 -14.76 -6.87
CA LEU A 421 -15.54 -14.09 -7.26
C LEU A 421 -15.45 -12.58 -7.05
N THR A 422 -14.87 -12.13 -5.95
CA THR A 422 -14.55 -10.71 -5.73
C THR A 422 -13.70 -10.15 -6.86
N ALA A 423 -12.64 -10.83 -7.26
CA ALA A 423 -11.76 -10.39 -8.33
C ALA A 423 -12.51 -10.24 -9.66
N ILE A 424 -13.40 -11.16 -9.99
CA ILE A 424 -14.21 -11.11 -11.22
C ILE A 424 -15.19 -9.92 -11.18
N VAL A 425 -15.94 -9.75 -10.08
CA VAL A 425 -16.88 -8.63 -9.92
C VAL A 425 -16.16 -7.29 -10.05
N CYS A 426 -15.01 -7.16 -9.40
CA CYS A 426 -14.22 -5.93 -9.44
C CYS A 426 -13.58 -5.68 -10.82
N ALA A 427 -13.18 -6.72 -11.53
CA ALA A 427 -12.69 -6.58 -12.91
C ALA A 427 -13.80 -6.09 -13.84
N VAL A 428 -15.01 -6.64 -13.74
CA VAL A 428 -16.18 -6.18 -14.51
C VAL A 428 -16.48 -4.71 -14.23
N LEU A 429 -16.54 -4.32 -12.95
CA LEU A 429 -16.74 -2.92 -12.54
C LEU A 429 -15.67 -2.00 -13.14
N SER A 430 -14.41 -2.41 -13.06
CA SER A 430 -13.26 -1.66 -13.58
C SER A 430 -13.33 -1.45 -15.09
N VAL A 431 -13.70 -2.49 -15.84
CA VAL A 431 -13.90 -2.42 -17.29
C VAL A 431 -15.05 -1.46 -17.65
N ILE A 432 -16.14 -1.46 -16.88
CA ILE A 432 -17.26 -0.51 -17.07
C ILE A 432 -16.78 0.92 -16.85
N ILE A 433 -16.03 1.17 -15.77
CA ILE A 433 -15.47 2.49 -15.45
C ILE A 433 -14.55 2.99 -16.56
N ILE A 434 -13.61 2.17 -17.03
CA ILE A 434 -12.69 2.53 -18.12
C ILE A 434 -13.46 2.85 -19.42
N LYS A 435 -14.42 2.01 -19.79
CA LYS A 435 -15.20 2.23 -21.02
C LYS A 435 -15.99 3.54 -20.97
N ARG A 436 -16.60 3.88 -19.82
CA ARG A 436 -17.28 5.17 -19.63
C ARG A 436 -16.31 6.33 -19.71
N PHE A 437 -15.19 6.26 -19.02
CA PHE A 437 -14.16 7.28 -19.03
C PHE A 437 -13.61 7.55 -20.43
N SER A 438 -13.31 6.48 -21.20
CA SER A 438 -12.83 6.58 -22.58
C SER A 438 -13.85 7.25 -23.50
N LYS A 439 -15.15 6.95 -23.36
CA LYS A 439 -16.23 7.61 -24.12
C LYS A 439 -16.30 9.11 -23.80
N ASP A 440 -16.21 9.49 -22.54
CA ASP A 440 -16.23 10.90 -22.10
C ASP A 440 -15.04 11.70 -22.66
N LEU A 441 -13.85 11.06 -22.70
CA LEU A 441 -12.66 11.67 -23.30
C LEU A 441 -12.83 11.90 -24.79
N LEU A 442 -13.36 10.94 -25.53
CA LEU A 442 -13.62 11.05 -26.97
C LEU A 442 -14.70 12.13 -27.28
N ALA A 443 -15.73 12.21 -26.46
CA ALA A 443 -16.78 13.23 -26.59
C ALA A 443 -16.21 14.64 -26.41
N LYS A 444 -15.39 14.86 -25.36
CA LYS A 444 -14.71 16.15 -25.12
C LYS A 444 -13.70 16.51 -26.20
N ALA A 445 -13.00 15.54 -26.78
CA ALA A 445 -12.07 15.78 -27.89
C ALA A 445 -12.81 16.25 -29.15
N LYS A 446 -13.98 15.67 -29.46
CA LYS A 446 -14.81 16.09 -30.59
C LYS A 446 -15.37 17.51 -30.45
N GLN A 447 -15.83 17.91 -29.22
CA GLN A 447 -16.32 19.25 -28.93
C GLN A 447 -15.25 20.35 -29.02
N LYS A 448 -13.97 20.00 -28.92
CA LYS A 448 -12.86 20.95 -29.01
C LYS A 448 -12.39 21.18 -30.43
N HIS A 449 -12.85 20.39 -31.38
CA HIS A 449 -12.55 20.46 -32.81
C HIS A 449 -13.76 20.88 -33.65
N SER A 450 -14.95 21.03 -33.07
CA SER A 450 -16.13 21.71 -33.60
C SER A 450 -16.17 23.14 -33.07
#